data_34761795ba78e8553368b9cedfe6aef6
#
_entry.id   34761795ba78e8553368b9cedfe6aef6
#
_cell.length_a   1.000
_cell.length_b   1.000
_cell.length_c   1.000
_cell.angle_alpha   90.00
_cell.angle_beta   90.00
_cell.angle_gamma   90.00
#
_symmetry.space_group_name_H-M   'P 1'
#
loop_
_entity.id
_entity.type
_entity.pdbx_description
1 polymer ?
#
loop_
_entity_poly.entity_id
_entity_poly.type
_entity_poly.pdbx_seq_one_letter_code
_entity_poly.pdbx_strand_id
1 'polypeptide(L)'
;MRAVLIGCALGALAIAVSGCGASSAASGEAAAAQRRIDLYEISKIERSFHEAISKKNISEMVSLFAPHATGTFAPGKTVTGRTQIRRVWLKSSAFKPTTHWLSDHPAYKLKVTVAGDRGTLHFECHFIDVRTSKVAAVTAGNLDVARIGGRWLITNFVGSTSELKI
;
A
#
# COMPACT_ATOMS: atom_id res chain seq x y z
N MET A 1 -89.16 -9.35 -11.20
CA MET A 1 -87.85 -10.11 -11.33
C MET A 1 -86.82 -9.41 -10.48
N ARG A 2 -86.42 -10.05 -9.38
CA ARG A 2 -85.51 -9.48 -8.41
C ARG A 2 -84.06 -9.97 -8.69
N ALA A 3 -83.07 -9.08 -8.90
CA ALA A 3 -81.68 -9.38 -9.03
C ALA A 3 -81.02 -9.32 -7.65
N VAL A 4 -80.33 -10.38 -7.28
CA VAL A 4 -79.56 -10.49 -6.05
C VAL A 4 -78.12 -10.16 -6.39
N LEU A 5 -77.54 -9.14 -5.73
CA LEU A 5 -76.15 -8.78 -5.80
C LEU A 5 -75.36 -9.48 -4.65
N ILE A 6 -74.44 -10.35 -5.00
CA ILE A 6 -73.48 -10.99 -4.08
C ILE A 6 -72.23 -10.17 -4.12
N GLY A 7 -71.92 -9.53 -2.99
CA GLY A 7 -70.63 -8.82 -2.79
C GLY A 7 -69.55 -9.78 -2.36
N CYS A 8 -68.44 -9.89 -3.10
CA CYS A 8 -67.22 -10.52 -2.70
C CYS A 8 -66.27 -9.47 -2.01
N ALA A 9 -66.05 -9.62 -0.75
CA ALA A 9 -65.01 -8.87 -0.01
C ALA A 9 -63.67 -9.56 -0.21
N LEU A 10 -62.77 -8.94 -0.96
CA LEU A 10 -61.35 -9.33 -1.07
C LEU A 10 -60.56 -8.71 0.10
N GLY A 11 -60.20 -9.52 1.06
CA GLY A 11 -59.25 -9.15 2.10
C GLY A 11 -57.82 -9.08 1.55
N ALA A 12 -57.23 -7.89 1.53
CA ALA A 12 -55.83 -7.70 1.18
C ALA A 12 -54.95 -8.04 2.40
N LEU A 13 -54.25 -9.16 2.32
CA LEU A 13 -53.22 -9.55 3.32
C LEU A 13 -51.95 -8.79 3.00
N ALA A 14 -51.65 -7.76 3.75
CA ALA A 14 -50.37 -7.02 3.66
C ALA A 14 -49.26 -7.84 4.35
N ILE A 15 -48.39 -8.48 3.56
CA ILE A 15 -47.19 -9.12 4.04
C ILE A 15 -46.09 -8.01 4.19
N ALA A 16 -45.86 -7.53 5.40
CA ALA A 16 -44.74 -6.67 5.71
C ALA A 16 -43.44 -7.51 5.69
N VAL A 17 -42.73 -7.44 4.57
CA VAL A 17 -41.39 -8.04 4.46
C VAL A 17 -40.40 -7.14 5.19
N SER A 18 -40.07 -7.49 6.42
CA SER A 18 -38.98 -6.83 7.21
C SER A 18 -37.62 -7.24 6.64
N GLY A 19 -37.18 -6.62 5.54
CA GLY A 19 -35.97 -6.96 4.78
C GLY A 19 -34.74 -6.08 5.08
N CYS A 20 -34.62 -5.43 6.25
CA CYS A 20 -33.52 -4.49 6.51
C CYS A 20 -32.26 -5.08 7.13
N GLY A 21 -32.26 -6.35 7.57
CA GLY A 21 -31.11 -6.97 8.26
C GLY A 21 -30.02 -7.55 7.36
N ALA A 22 -30.39 -8.12 6.22
CA ALA A 22 -29.45 -8.84 5.35
C ALA A 22 -28.55 -7.90 4.52
N SER A 23 -29.00 -6.70 4.18
CA SER A 23 -28.28 -5.74 3.34
C SER A 23 -27.08 -5.09 4.06
N SER A 24 -27.19 -4.82 5.36
CA SER A 24 -26.13 -4.21 6.14
C SER A 24 -24.99 -5.19 6.49
N ALA A 25 -25.30 -6.46 6.71
CA ALA A 25 -24.31 -7.50 6.97
C ALA A 25 -23.46 -7.77 5.72
N ALA A 26 -24.09 -7.91 4.56
CA ALA A 26 -23.41 -8.11 3.27
C ALA A 26 -22.49 -6.94 2.89
N SER A 27 -22.89 -5.69 3.16
CA SER A 27 -22.05 -4.51 2.91
C SER A 27 -20.85 -4.45 3.85
N GLY A 28 -21.00 -4.83 5.10
CA GLY A 28 -19.92 -4.92 6.08
C GLY A 28 -18.86 -5.97 5.72
N GLU A 29 -19.30 -7.13 5.25
CA GLU A 29 -18.42 -8.21 4.81
C GLU A 29 -17.64 -7.83 3.54
N ALA A 30 -18.28 -7.22 2.56
CA ALA A 30 -17.63 -6.72 1.36
C ALA A 30 -16.57 -5.64 1.68
N ALA A 31 -16.88 -4.71 2.59
CA ALA A 31 -15.92 -3.69 3.04
C ALA A 31 -14.72 -4.32 3.78
N ALA A 32 -14.96 -5.34 4.62
CA ALA A 32 -13.90 -6.06 5.30
C ALA A 32 -13.01 -6.84 4.32
N ALA A 33 -13.59 -7.47 3.30
CA ALA A 33 -12.84 -8.14 2.24
C ALA A 33 -11.98 -7.15 1.44
N GLN A 34 -12.55 -6.02 1.02
CA GLN A 34 -11.81 -4.98 0.31
C GLN A 34 -10.64 -4.46 1.15
N ARG A 35 -10.86 -4.21 2.45
CA ARG A 35 -9.79 -3.77 3.35
C ARG A 35 -8.62 -4.77 3.41
N ARG A 36 -8.89 -6.08 3.42
CA ARG A 36 -7.83 -7.11 3.40
C ARG A 36 -7.04 -7.08 2.09
N ILE A 37 -7.72 -6.92 0.97
CA ILE A 37 -7.08 -6.75 -0.35
C ILE A 37 -6.17 -5.52 -0.34
N ASP A 38 -6.65 -4.40 0.18
CA ASP A 38 -5.88 -3.16 0.24
C ASP A 38 -4.64 -3.27 1.11
N LEU A 39 -4.75 -3.87 2.29
CA LEU A 39 -3.60 -4.13 3.16
C LEU A 39 -2.54 -4.99 2.45
N TYR A 40 -2.97 -6.01 1.71
CA TYR A 40 -2.08 -6.86 0.93
C TYR A 40 -1.41 -6.08 -0.21
N GLU A 41 -2.17 -5.30 -1.00
CA GLU A 41 -1.63 -4.51 -2.10
C GLU A 41 -0.66 -3.43 -1.62
N ILE A 42 -0.93 -2.79 -0.47
CA ILE A 42 0.00 -1.84 0.14
C ILE A 42 1.28 -2.57 0.61
N SER A 43 1.17 -3.75 1.21
CA SER A 43 2.34 -4.51 1.65
C SER A 43 3.26 -4.92 0.50
N LYS A 44 2.70 -5.13 -0.71
CA LYS A 44 3.49 -5.43 -1.92
C LYS A 44 4.40 -4.26 -2.34
N ILE A 45 4.06 -3.02 -1.98
CA ILE A 45 4.90 -1.85 -2.28
C ILE A 45 6.27 -2.01 -1.62
N GLU A 46 6.32 -2.45 -0.35
CA GLU A 46 7.58 -2.70 0.35
C GLU A 46 8.43 -3.74 -0.40
N ARG A 47 7.84 -4.88 -0.73
CA ARG A 47 8.54 -5.94 -1.47
C ARG A 47 9.08 -5.46 -2.80
N SER A 48 8.23 -4.83 -3.62
CA SER A 48 8.63 -4.31 -4.93
C SER A 48 9.70 -3.23 -4.81
N PHE A 49 9.63 -2.39 -3.79
CA PHE A 49 10.62 -1.35 -3.50
C PHE A 49 12.00 -1.97 -3.24
N HIS A 50 12.09 -2.94 -2.34
CA HIS A 50 13.36 -3.59 -1.98
C HIS A 50 13.88 -4.51 -3.09
N GLU A 51 13.00 -5.18 -3.80
CA GLU A 51 13.37 -5.99 -4.96
C GLU A 51 13.97 -5.12 -6.09
N ALA A 52 13.35 -3.97 -6.38
CA ALA A 52 13.86 -3.02 -7.35
C ALA A 52 15.24 -2.47 -6.96
N ILE A 53 15.48 -2.20 -5.67
CA ILE A 53 16.78 -1.79 -5.16
C ILE A 53 17.80 -2.92 -5.31
N SER A 54 17.47 -4.14 -4.93
CA SER A 54 18.35 -5.31 -5.03
C SER A 54 18.76 -5.60 -6.48
N LYS A 55 17.84 -5.41 -7.42
CA LYS A 55 18.07 -5.53 -8.88
C LYS A 55 18.70 -4.28 -9.51
N LYS A 56 18.95 -3.20 -8.76
CA LYS A 56 19.39 -1.89 -9.28
C LYS A 56 18.41 -1.30 -10.33
N ASN A 57 17.15 -1.69 -10.28
CA ASN A 57 16.11 -1.23 -11.21
C ASN A 57 15.47 0.07 -10.72
N ILE A 58 16.15 1.18 -10.96
CA ILE A 58 15.69 2.52 -10.55
C ILE A 58 14.34 2.90 -11.18
N SER A 59 14.05 2.43 -12.39
CA SER A 59 12.80 2.75 -13.09
C SER A 59 11.60 2.07 -12.42
N GLU A 60 11.75 0.82 -12.03
CA GLU A 60 10.74 0.08 -11.27
C GLU A 60 10.51 0.72 -9.89
N MET A 61 11.59 1.00 -9.15
CA MET A 61 11.49 1.64 -7.84
C MET A 61 10.75 2.98 -7.91
N VAL A 62 11.09 3.84 -8.88
CA VAL A 62 10.43 5.15 -9.05
C VAL A 62 8.98 5.02 -9.51
N SER A 63 8.61 3.95 -10.22
CA SER A 63 7.23 3.71 -10.65
C SER A 63 6.25 3.49 -9.50
N LEU A 64 6.75 3.12 -8.31
CA LEU A 64 5.95 2.95 -7.09
C LEU A 64 5.49 4.29 -6.49
N PHE A 65 6.11 5.40 -6.87
CA PHE A 65 5.76 6.73 -6.39
C PHE A 65 4.68 7.38 -7.26
N ALA A 66 3.83 8.19 -6.63
CA ALA A 66 2.92 9.08 -7.36
C ALA A 66 3.73 10.13 -8.17
N PRO A 67 3.20 10.73 -9.26
CA PRO A 67 3.93 11.71 -10.07
C PRO A 67 4.49 12.88 -9.27
N HIS A 68 3.75 13.36 -8.27
CA HIS A 68 4.09 14.51 -7.42
C HIS A 68 4.44 14.09 -5.98
N ALA A 69 4.87 12.84 -5.78
CA ALA A 69 5.25 12.36 -4.46
C ALA A 69 6.39 13.20 -3.86
N THR A 70 6.41 13.30 -2.54
CA THR A 70 7.52 13.88 -1.80
C THR A 70 8.43 12.79 -1.23
N GLY A 71 9.72 13.09 -1.08
CA GLY A 71 10.68 12.18 -0.48
C GLY A 71 11.68 12.93 0.40
N THR A 72 11.79 12.54 1.67
CA THR A 72 12.77 13.04 2.63
C THR A 72 13.77 11.93 2.94
N PHE A 73 15.03 12.12 2.55
CA PHE A 73 16.11 11.12 2.61
C PHE A 73 17.22 11.46 3.61
N ALA A 74 17.22 12.67 4.10
CA ALA A 74 18.12 13.16 5.15
C ALA A 74 17.42 14.31 5.88
N PRO A 75 17.79 14.62 7.13
CA PRO A 75 17.19 15.73 7.85
C PRO A 75 17.22 17.03 7.04
N GLY A 76 16.04 17.67 6.89
CA GLY A 76 15.88 18.93 6.17
C GLY A 76 15.95 18.86 4.64
N LYS A 77 16.13 17.67 4.04
CA LYS A 77 16.24 17.53 2.59
C LYS A 77 15.05 16.77 2.00
N THR A 78 14.05 17.52 1.58
CA THR A 78 12.87 16.99 0.88
C THR A 78 12.93 17.33 -0.60
N VAL A 79 12.55 16.40 -1.45
CA VAL A 79 12.44 16.57 -2.90
C VAL A 79 11.03 16.20 -3.35
N THR A 80 10.58 16.74 -4.49
CA THR A 80 9.24 16.52 -5.02
C THR A 80 9.30 15.99 -6.45
N GLY A 81 8.46 14.99 -6.71
CA GLY A 81 8.28 14.37 -8.01
C GLY A 81 9.30 13.27 -8.34
N ARG A 82 8.86 12.34 -9.18
CA ARG A 82 9.63 11.15 -9.58
C ARG A 82 11.04 11.45 -10.07
N THR A 83 11.20 12.54 -10.84
CA THR A 83 12.51 12.91 -11.40
C THR A 83 13.52 13.27 -10.30
N GLN A 84 13.09 14.03 -9.30
CA GLN A 84 13.97 14.40 -8.18
C GLN A 84 14.25 13.20 -7.27
N ILE A 85 13.24 12.40 -6.97
CA ILE A 85 13.37 11.16 -6.20
C ILE A 85 14.37 10.22 -6.89
N ARG A 86 14.25 10.03 -8.22
CA ARG A 86 15.21 9.24 -9.02
C ARG A 86 16.66 9.74 -8.85
N ARG A 87 16.87 11.06 -8.94
CA ARG A 87 18.22 11.66 -8.80
C ARG A 87 18.84 11.39 -7.42
N VAL A 88 18.03 11.43 -6.36
CA VAL A 88 18.51 11.14 -5.00
C VAL A 88 18.90 9.67 -4.89
N TRP A 89 18.05 8.76 -5.33
CA TRP A 89 18.32 7.33 -5.24
C TRP A 89 19.53 6.89 -6.05
N LEU A 90 19.74 7.42 -7.24
CA LEU A 90 20.91 7.13 -8.07
C LEU A 90 22.24 7.53 -7.40
N LYS A 91 22.22 8.45 -6.43
CA LYS A 91 23.38 8.86 -5.65
C LYS A 91 23.57 8.06 -4.35
N SER A 92 22.58 7.27 -3.97
CA SER A 92 22.65 6.45 -2.74
C SER A 92 23.58 5.25 -2.93
N SER A 93 24.18 4.79 -1.84
CA SER A 93 25.01 3.57 -1.85
C SER A 93 24.24 2.36 -2.37
N ALA A 94 22.95 2.26 -2.08
CA ALA A 94 22.09 1.17 -2.53
C ALA A 94 22.05 1.02 -4.07
N PHE A 95 22.27 2.09 -4.85
CA PHE A 95 22.29 2.06 -6.30
C PHE A 95 23.66 2.16 -6.95
N LYS A 96 24.75 2.31 -6.15
CA LYS A 96 26.10 2.32 -6.72
C LYS A 96 26.42 0.96 -7.36
N PRO A 97 27.05 0.92 -8.55
CA PRO A 97 27.46 -0.33 -9.20
C PRO A 97 28.41 -1.19 -8.36
N THR A 98 29.18 -0.53 -7.48
CA THR A 98 30.17 -1.19 -6.62
C THR A 98 29.60 -1.83 -5.37
N THR A 99 28.36 -1.52 -5.00
CA THR A 99 27.67 -2.15 -3.87
C THR A 99 26.94 -3.42 -4.33
N HIS A 100 27.13 -4.50 -3.60
CA HIS A 100 26.52 -5.79 -3.89
C HIS A 100 25.48 -6.14 -2.81
N TRP A 101 24.60 -5.18 -2.55
CA TRP A 101 23.59 -5.29 -1.51
C TRP A 101 22.32 -5.93 -2.04
N LEU A 102 21.83 -6.92 -1.31
CA LEU A 102 20.46 -7.43 -1.39
C LEU A 102 19.71 -7.00 -0.15
N SER A 103 18.45 -6.66 -0.32
CA SER A 103 17.56 -6.45 0.81
C SER A 103 17.03 -7.80 1.30
N ASP A 104 16.94 -7.99 2.61
CA ASP A 104 16.22 -9.12 3.18
C ASP A 104 14.72 -8.96 2.91
N HIS A 105 14.07 -10.07 2.56
CA HIS A 105 12.64 -10.13 2.33
C HIS A 105 12.02 -11.30 3.09
N PRO A 106 10.88 -11.09 3.74
CA PRO A 106 10.22 -9.78 3.99
C PRO A 106 11.01 -8.91 4.97
N ALA A 107 10.66 -7.61 5.04
CA ALA A 107 11.16 -6.73 6.08
C ALA A 107 10.98 -7.36 7.46
N TYR A 108 11.98 -7.24 8.34
CA TYR A 108 11.88 -7.77 9.69
C TYR A 108 10.85 -7.02 10.56
N LYS A 109 10.46 -5.83 10.12
CA LYS A 109 9.37 -5.06 10.69
C LYS A 109 8.54 -4.42 9.59
N LEU A 110 7.25 -4.74 9.58
CA LEU A 110 6.30 -4.24 8.61
C LEU A 110 5.00 -3.88 9.32
N LYS A 111 4.53 -2.64 9.13
CA LYS A 111 3.24 -2.17 9.63
C LYS A 111 2.50 -1.45 8.53
N VAL A 112 1.28 -1.89 8.24
CA VAL A 112 0.41 -1.32 7.21
C VAL A 112 -0.90 -0.89 7.83
N THR A 113 -1.38 0.29 7.45
CA THR A 113 -2.74 0.75 7.77
C THR A 113 -3.45 1.18 6.49
N VAL A 114 -4.79 1.12 6.49
CA VAL A 114 -5.62 1.59 5.39
C VAL A 114 -6.93 2.17 5.90
N ALA A 115 -7.33 3.30 5.30
CA ALA A 115 -8.60 3.98 5.54
C ALA A 115 -9.07 4.58 4.19
N GLY A 116 -10.07 3.95 3.56
CA GLY A 116 -10.53 4.31 2.21
C GLY A 116 -9.38 4.23 1.20
N ASP A 117 -9.17 5.30 0.45
CA ASP A 117 -8.13 5.41 -0.58
C ASP A 117 -6.77 5.95 -0.07
N ARG A 118 -6.56 5.94 1.24
CA ARG A 118 -5.31 6.34 1.88
C ARG A 118 -4.80 5.26 2.83
N GLY A 119 -3.49 5.19 3.00
CA GLY A 119 -2.86 4.26 3.92
C GLY A 119 -1.47 4.71 4.32
N THR A 120 -0.90 3.98 5.26
CA THR A 120 0.50 4.14 5.67
C THR A 120 1.21 2.81 5.61
N LEU A 121 2.50 2.87 5.36
CA LEU A 121 3.40 1.72 5.34
C LEU A 121 4.67 2.10 6.09
N HIS A 122 5.00 1.36 7.14
CA HIS A 122 6.28 1.44 7.82
C HIS A 122 7.03 0.13 7.64
N PHE A 123 8.32 0.22 7.33
CA PHE A 123 9.20 -0.95 7.25
C PHE A 123 10.58 -0.68 7.87
N GLU A 124 11.21 -1.75 8.31
CA GLU A 124 12.64 -1.79 8.66
C GLU A 124 13.25 -3.05 8.03
N CYS A 125 14.34 -2.87 7.28
CA CYS A 125 15.02 -3.93 6.53
C CYS A 125 16.53 -3.86 6.71
N HIS A 126 17.20 -4.99 6.45
CA HIS A 126 18.64 -5.04 6.29
C HIS A 126 19.04 -5.06 4.81
N PHE A 127 20.17 -4.46 4.50
CA PHE A 127 20.90 -4.75 3.28
C PHE A 127 22.07 -5.68 3.62
N ILE A 128 22.09 -6.83 2.96
CA ILE A 128 23.14 -7.85 3.11
C ILE A 128 24.12 -7.70 1.96
N ASP A 129 25.39 -7.53 2.25
CA ASP A 129 26.44 -7.59 1.24
C ASP A 129 26.69 -9.06 0.87
N VAL A 130 26.41 -9.42 -0.39
CA VAL A 130 26.52 -10.81 -0.85
C VAL A 130 27.95 -11.34 -0.93
N ARG A 131 28.96 -10.47 -0.91
CA ARG A 131 30.38 -10.90 -0.92
C ARG A 131 30.86 -11.32 0.46
N THR A 132 30.36 -10.66 1.51
CA THR A 132 30.79 -10.92 2.89
C THR A 132 29.75 -11.68 3.69
N SER A 133 28.51 -11.81 3.18
CA SER A 133 27.34 -12.37 3.88
C SER A 133 27.04 -11.65 5.19
N LYS A 134 27.40 -10.36 5.28
CA LYS A 134 27.19 -9.53 6.47
C LYS A 134 26.12 -8.47 6.20
N VAL A 135 25.45 -8.03 7.27
CA VAL A 135 24.57 -6.86 7.19
C VAL A 135 25.42 -5.62 6.96
N ALA A 136 25.26 -5.00 5.79
CA ALA A 136 25.99 -3.81 5.37
C ALA A 136 25.30 -2.51 5.75
N ALA A 137 23.96 -2.53 5.82
CA ALA A 137 23.18 -1.36 6.21
C ALA A 137 21.83 -1.77 6.80
N VAL A 138 21.28 -0.88 7.61
CA VAL A 138 19.90 -0.93 8.09
C VAL A 138 19.13 0.23 7.46
N THR A 139 17.95 -0.04 6.94
CA THR A 139 17.08 0.98 6.35
C THR A 139 15.72 0.96 7.02
N ALA A 140 15.14 2.14 7.19
CA ALA A 140 13.79 2.31 7.67
C ALA A 140 13.05 3.32 6.80
N GLY A 141 11.75 3.08 6.58
CA GLY A 141 10.89 3.96 5.82
C GLY A 141 9.52 4.11 6.45
N ASN A 142 9.03 5.34 6.44
CA ASN A 142 7.63 5.68 6.72
C ASN A 142 7.05 6.26 5.44
N LEU A 143 5.98 5.67 4.95
CA LEU A 143 5.37 6.02 3.68
C LEU A 143 3.89 6.35 3.90
N ASP A 144 3.45 7.45 3.28
CA ASP A 144 2.03 7.64 3.01
C ASP A 144 1.74 7.11 1.61
N VAL A 145 0.66 6.38 1.48
CA VAL A 145 0.21 5.81 0.22
C VAL A 145 -1.21 6.22 -0.10
N ALA A 146 -1.52 6.36 -1.37
CA ALA A 146 -2.88 6.62 -1.83
C ALA A 146 -3.22 5.78 -3.06
N ARG A 147 -4.51 5.48 -3.23
CA ARG A 147 -5.03 4.83 -4.43
C ARG A 147 -5.22 5.90 -5.53
N ILE A 148 -4.45 5.80 -6.58
CA ILE A 148 -4.47 6.73 -7.71
C ILE A 148 -4.61 5.92 -8.99
N GLY A 149 -5.67 6.16 -9.75
CA GLY A 149 -5.97 5.39 -10.97
C GLY A 149 -6.09 3.89 -10.72
N GLY A 150 -6.71 3.50 -9.60
CA GLY A 150 -6.91 2.09 -9.20
C GLY A 150 -5.66 1.41 -8.63
N ARG A 151 -4.53 2.08 -8.49
CA ARG A 151 -3.27 1.54 -7.98
C ARG A 151 -2.84 2.25 -6.69
N TRP A 152 -2.30 1.50 -5.74
CA TRP A 152 -1.65 2.07 -4.57
C TRP A 152 -0.26 2.61 -4.96
N LEU A 153 -0.02 3.90 -4.66
CA LEU A 153 1.24 4.58 -4.96
C LEU A 153 1.73 5.34 -3.72
N ILE A 154 3.04 5.45 -3.57
CA ILE A 154 3.68 6.24 -2.52
C ILE A 154 3.47 7.72 -2.84
N THR A 155 2.86 8.47 -1.91
CA THR A 155 2.66 9.92 -2.02
C THR A 155 3.65 10.72 -1.19
N ASN A 156 4.15 10.11 -0.10
CA ASN A 156 5.21 10.67 0.71
C ASN A 156 6.12 9.55 1.21
N PHE A 157 7.41 9.78 1.24
CA PHE A 157 8.44 8.87 1.74
C PHE A 157 9.34 9.63 2.71
N VAL A 158 9.47 9.11 3.92
CA VAL A 158 10.48 9.57 4.88
C VAL A 158 11.31 8.35 5.26
N GLY A 159 12.57 8.33 4.85
CA GLY A 159 13.42 7.18 5.08
C GLY A 159 14.86 7.54 5.38
N SER A 160 15.53 6.59 6.03
CA SER A 160 16.95 6.68 6.34
C SER A 160 17.61 5.33 6.09
N THR A 161 18.90 5.39 5.74
CA THR A 161 19.76 4.20 5.64
C THR A 161 21.03 4.49 6.44
N SER A 162 21.33 3.60 7.37
CA SER A 162 22.56 3.65 8.18
C SER A 162 23.49 2.54 7.72
N GLU A 163 24.62 2.92 7.11
CA GLU A 163 25.67 1.98 6.71
C GLU A 163 26.43 1.51 7.93
N LEU A 164 26.71 0.21 8.00
CA LEU A 164 27.46 -0.41 9.08
C LEU A 164 28.94 -0.51 8.66
N LYS A 165 29.83 -0.25 9.60
CA LYS A 165 31.27 -0.53 9.42
C LYS A 165 31.48 -2.03 9.60
N ILE A 166 31.75 -2.74 8.53
CA ILE A 166 32.04 -4.18 8.48
C ILE A 166 33.52 -4.42 8.34
#